data_cb30085724444e456b4240087bb5bcef
#
_entry.id   cb30085724444e456b4240087bb5bcef
#
_cell.length_a   1.000
_cell.length_b   1.000
_cell.length_c   1.000
_cell.angle_alpha   90.00
_cell.angle_beta   90.00
_cell.angle_gamma   90.00
#
_symmetry.space_group_name_H-M   'P 1'
#
loop_
_entity.id
_entity.type
_entity.pdbx_description
1 polymer ?
#
loop_
_entity_poly.entity_id
_entity_poly.type
_entity_poly.pdbx_seq_one_letter_code
_entity_poly.pdbx_strand_id
1 'polypeptide(L)'
;MITSVIFDMDGLLFNTEVIYFECYKKAAKEKGAEFSEELFESCVGISQTDAARLIRHHFGPQFDVSNLHARTYAHFETYLSEGGKIEFRPGAKEAVEFFHRRGLKIALASSNITRWAEHFLTVGGIKKYFSAITTSNDVSNPKPDPEVYLVTAQKLGADVSQCLVFEDSVAGATAGISAGMRTCVVPQIKQPDSFVRNHAFKIYKSLQDIYPDMDELLA
;
A
#
# COMPACT_ATOMS: atom_id res chain seq x y z
N MET A 1 -13.12 -8.66 -19.71
CA MET A 1 -11.67 -8.95 -19.90
C MET A 1 -10.87 -7.81 -19.29
N ILE A 2 -9.91 -8.12 -18.45
CA ILE A 2 -9.04 -7.15 -17.78
C ILE A 2 -8.01 -6.58 -18.77
N THR A 3 -7.86 -5.28 -18.77
CA THR A 3 -6.89 -4.55 -19.62
C THR A 3 -5.85 -3.78 -18.81
N SER A 4 -6.10 -3.61 -17.52
CA SER A 4 -5.26 -2.81 -16.63
C SER A 4 -5.09 -3.48 -15.28
N VAL A 5 -3.89 -3.37 -14.69
CA VAL A 5 -3.59 -3.85 -13.34
C VAL A 5 -3.09 -2.69 -12.50
N ILE A 6 -3.67 -2.52 -11.34
CA ILE A 6 -3.35 -1.46 -10.39
C ILE A 6 -2.80 -2.11 -9.13
N PHE A 7 -1.59 -1.74 -8.76
CA PHE A 7 -0.93 -2.22 -7.54
C PHE A 7 -0.95 -1.15 -6.45
N ASP A 8 -1.19 -1.55 -5.23
CA ASP A 8 -0.73 -0.80 -4.09
C ASP A 8 0.79 -0.90 -3.94
N MET A 9 1.40 -0.12 -3.06
CA MET A 9 2.84 -0.05 -2.91
C MET A 9 3.34 -0.63 -1.58
N ASP A 10 2.95 -0.01 -0.49
CA ASP A 10 3.47 -0.30 0.85
C ASP A 10 2.83 -1.57 1.40
N GLY A 11 3.65 -2.58 1.72
CA GLY A 11 3.13 -3.87 2.17
C GLY A 11 2.73 -4.84 1.05
N LEU A 12 2.57 -4.35 -0.18
CA LEU A 12 2.28 -5.19 -1.34
C LEU A 12 3.48 -5.36 -2.28
N LEU A 13 3.97 -4.27 -2.87
CA LEU A 13 5.14 -4.31 -3.73
C LEU A 13 6.44 -4.31 -2.93
N PHE A 14 6.49 -3.48 -1.90
CA PHE A 14 7.68 -3.29 -1.08
C PHE A 14 7.42 -3.60 0.39
N ASN A 15 8.42 -4.16 1.07
CA ASN A 15 8.39 -4.46 2.50
C ASN A 15 8.78 -3.20 3.32
N THR A 16 7.99 -2.14 3.19
CA THR A 16 8.26 -0.85 3.83
C THR A 16 7.88 -0.83 5.31
N GLU A 17 6.97 -1.69 5.74
CA GLU A 17 6.45 -1.74 7.11
C GLU A 17 7.55 -1.99 8.14
N VAL A 18 8.52 -2.86 7.84
CA VAL A 18 9.67 -3.13 8.71
C VAL A 18 10.51 -1.87 8.94
N ILE A 19 10.69 -1.07 7.88
CA ILE A 19 11.46 0.17 7.94
C ILE A 19 10.69 1.22 8.74
N TYR A 20 9.37 1.36 8.49
CA TYR A 20 8.52 2.28 9.24
C TYR A 20 8.49 1.93 10.72
N PHE A 21 8.40 0.65 11.08
CA PHE A 21 8.44 0.23 12.48
C PHE A 21 9.73 0.68 13.17
N GLU A 22 10.90 0.45 12.56
CA GLU A 22 12.16 0.90 13.12
C GLU A 22 12.25 2.43 13.24
N CYS A 23 11.66 3.17 12.29
CA CYS A 23 11.58 4.63 12.36
C CYS A 23 10.65 5.11 13.48
N TYR A 24 9.50 4.45 13.69
CA TYR A 24 8.61 4.73 14.82
C TYR A 24 9.30 4.49 16.17
N LYS A 25 10.04 3.40 16.31
CA LYS A 25 10.84 3.11 17.53
C LYS A 25 11.84 4.22 17.81
N LYS A 26 12.58 4.67 16.79
CA LYS A 26 13.53 5.78 16.93
C LYS A 26 12.83 7.07 17.34
N ALA A 27 11.76 7.43 16.66
CA ALA A 27 10.99 8.65 16.94
C ALA A 27 10.36 8.66 18.34
N ALA A 28 9.84 7.54 18.81
CA ALA A 28 9.29 7.39 20.16
C ALA A 28 10.39 7.48 21.23
N LYS A 29 11.56 6.87 20.98
CA LYS A 29 12.70 6.92 21.88
C LYS A 29 13.20 8.33 22.12
N GLU A 30 13.14 9.22 21.13
CA GLU A 30 13.47 10.66 21.30
C GLU A 30 12.57 11.36 22.31
N LYS A 31 11.38 10.80 22.59
CA LYS A 31 10.40 11.29 23.57
C LYS A 31 10.43 10.51 24.88
N GLY A 32 11.40 9.62 25.05
CA GLY A 32 11.48 8.75 26.22
C GLY A 32 10.40 7.68 26.27
N ALA A 33 9.76 7.36 25.13
CA ALA A 33 8.71 6.36 24.98
C ALA A 33 9.22 5.14 24.20
N GLU A 34 8.58 3.98 24.44
CA GLU A 34 8.83 2.74 23.70
C GLU A 34 7.64 2.44 22.78
N PHE A 35 7.89 2.35 21.47
CA PHE A 35 6.87 1.99 20.49
C PHE A 35 6.97 0.49 20.22
N SER A 36 6.02 -0.28 20.77
CA SER A 36 6.02 -1.73 20.64
C SER A 36 5.55 -2.20 19.26
N GLU A 37 5.93 -3.41 18.88
CA GLU A 37 5.47 -4.06 17.65
C GLU A 37 3.95 -4.22 17.66
N GLU A 38 3.36 -4.61 18.79
CA GLU A 38 1.92 -4.75 18.98
C GLU A 38 1.16 -3.44 18.73
N LEU A 39 1.70 -2.30 19.22
CA LEU A 39 1.11 -1.00 18.94
C LEU A 39 1.23 -0.64 17.45
N PHE A 40 2.39 -0.93 16.84
CA PHE A 40 2.61 -0.70 15.41
C PHE A 40 1.61 -1.49 14.57
N GLU A 41 1.51 -2.80 14.79
CA GLU A 41 0.56 -3.68 14.09
C GLU A 41 -0.89 -3.20 14.25
N SER A 42 -1.25 -2.67 15.43
CA SER A 42 -2.58 -2.10 15.67
C SER A 42 -2.86 -0.89 14.79
N CYS A 43 -1.83 -0.10 14.46
CA CYS A 43 -1.93 1.12 13.66
C CYS A 43 -1.86 0.89 12.15
N VAL A 44 -1.33 -0.25 11.69
CA VAL A 44 -1.21 -0.55 10.26
C VAL A 44 -2.57 -0.81 9.63
N GLY A 45 -2.80 -0.29 8.42
CA GLY A 45 -3.99 -0.53 7.61
C GLY A 45 -5.28 0.10 8.14
N ILE A 46 -5.20 1.07 9.05
CA ILE A 46 -6.33 1.88 9.51
C ILE A 46 -6.11 3.35 9.13
N SER A 47 -7.15 4.19 9.30
CA SER A 47 -7.04 5.62 9.03
C SER A 47 -6.00 6.29 9.94
N GLN A 48 -5.34 7.36 9.45
CA GLN A 48 -4.42 8.14 10.27
C GLN A 48 -5.08 8.69 11.55
N THR A 49 -6.36 9.03 11.48
CA THR A 49 -7.15 9.50 12.62
C THR A 49 -7.31 8.42 13.68
N ASP A 50 -7.60 7.19 13.27
CA ASP A 50 -7.76 6.05 14.19
C ASP A 50 -6.41 5.62 14.77
N ALA A 51 -5.36 5.60 13.96
CA ALA A 51 -4.00 5.35 14.44
C ALA A 51 -3.58 6.38 15.50
N ALA A 52 -3.83 7.68 15.23
CA ALA A 52 -3.55 8.73 16.20
C ALA A 52 -4.34 8.58 17.50
N ARG A 53 -5.58 8.08 17.43
CA ARG A 53 -6.41 7.78 18.61
C ARG A 53 -5.81 6.63 19.42
N LEU A 54 -5.39 5.53 18.77
CA LEU A 54 -4.73 4.40 19.43
C LEU A 54 -3.42 4.81 20.10
N ILE A 55 -2.59 5.58 19.42
CA ILE A 55 -1.32 6.09 19.95
C ILE A 55 -1.56 6.96 21.19
N ARG A 56 -2.54 7.89 21.16
CA ARG A 56 -2.89 8.68 22.34
C ARG A 56 -3.49 7.85 23.47
N HIS A 57 -4.25 6.82 23.15
CA HIS A 57 -4.75 5.89 24.17
C HIS A 57 -3.61 5.16 24.89
N HIS A 58 -2.56 4.79 24.15
CA HIS A 58 -1.41 4.06 24.68
C HIS A 58 -0.48 4.98 25.51
N PHE A 59 -0.12 6.16 24.99
CA PHE A 59 0.87 7.07 25.61
C PHE A 59 0.26 8.20 26.43
N GLY A 60 -1.05 8.33 26.42
CA GLY A 60 -1.78 9.43 27.08
C GLY A 60 -2.28 10.51 26.13
N PRO A 61 -3.36 11.26 26.54
CA PRO A 61 -4.05 12.19 25.66
C PRO A 61 -3.21 13.40 25.22
N GLN A 62 -2.16 13.74 25.98
CA GLN A 62 -1.24 14.85 25.69
C GLN A 62 -0.06 14.44 24.79
N PHE A 63 0.02 13.16 24.39
CA PHE A 63 1.11 12.71 23.54
C PHE A 63 1.02 13.35 22.14
N ASP A 64 2.11 13.98 21.72
CA ASP A 64 2.20 14.67 20.43
C ASP A 64 2.43 13.68 19.28
N VAL A 65 1.32 13.14 18.78
CA VAL A 65 1.32 12.18 17.66
C VAL A 65 1.80 12.84 16.36
N SER A 66 1.50 14.14 16.17
CA SER A 66 1.93 14.85 14.96
C SER A 66 3.45 14.95 14.90
N ASN A 67 4.08 15.25 16.03
CA ASN A 67 5.54 15.25 16.12
C ASN A 67 6.13 13.83 15.98
N LEU A 68 5.48 12.80 16.57
CA LEU A 68 5.91 11.41 16.37
C LEU A 68 5.95 11.06 14.88
N HIS A 69 4.89 11.35 14.13
CA HIS A 69 4.82 11.10 12.70
C HIS A 69 5.91 11.89 11.94
N ALA A 70 6.06 13.19 12.23
CA ALA A 70 7.09 14.03 11.60
C ALA A 70 8.51 13.48 11.83
N ARG A 71 8.81 13.02 13.05
CA ARG A 71 10.11 12.40 13.37
C ARG A 71 10.27 11.03 12.70
N THR A 72 9.21 10.22 12.63
CA THR A 72 9.22 8.95 11.91
C THR A 72 9.57 9.18 10.44
N TYR A 73 8.93 10.14 9.78
CA TYR A 73 9.26 10.50 8.39
C TYR A 73 10.70 11.00 8.25
N ALA A 74 11.19 11.82 9.17
CA ALA A 74 12.58 12.30 9.13
C ALA A 74 13.58 11.13 9.25
N HIS A 75 13.32 10.15 10.12
CA HIS A 75 14.16 8.95 10.22
C HIS A 75 14.08 8.09 8.95
N PHE A 76 12.92 8.01 8.33
CA PHE A 76 12.74 7.29 7.09
C PHE A 76 13.51 7.97 5.93
N GLU A 77 13.44 9.30 5.84
CA GLU A 77 14.24 10.07 4.87
C GLU A 77 15.74 9.88 5.08
N THR A 78 16.18 9.91 6.33
CA THR A 78 17.58 9.64 6.67
C THR A 78 18.00 8.24 6.23
N TYR A 79 17.21 7.23 6.56
CA TYR A 79 17.46 5.85 6.14
C TYR A 79 17.66 5.74 4.63
N LEU A 80 16.78 6.36 3.83
CA LEU A 80 16.87 6.32 2.37
C LEU A 80 18.08 7.10 1.83
N SER A 81 18.38 8.26 2.42
CA SER A 81 19.52 9.11 1.99
C SER A 81 20.88 8.46 2.27
N GLU A 82 20.93 7.61 3.28
CA GLU A 82 22.10 6.79 3.64
C GLU A 82 22.23 5.50 2.82
N GLY A 83 21.39 5.31 1.80
CA GLY A 83 21.40 4.13 0.93
C GLY A 83 20.66 2.93 1.51
N GLY A 84 19.73 3.16 2.42
CA GLY A 84 18.86 2.14 2.99
C GLY A 84 18.12 1.37 1.90
N LYS A 85 18.15 0.03 2.00
CA LYS A 85 17.55 -0.85 1.01
C LYS A 85 16.06 -1.01 1.27
N ILE A 86 15.29 -1.01 0.18
CA ILE A 86 13.87 -1.37 0.20
C ILE A 86 13.74 -2.69 -0.55
N GLU A 87 13.24 -3.70 0.14
CA GLU A 87 13.09 -5.04 -0.40
C GLU A 87 11.71 -5.20 -1.04
N PHE A 88 11.65 -5.92 -2.15
CA PHE A 88 10.38 -6.35 -2.72
C PHE A 88 9.71 -7.38 -1.81
N ARG A 89 8.39 -7.35 -1.81
CA ARG A 89 7.61 -8.48 -1.32
C ARG A 89 7.76 -9.68 -2.26
N PRO A 90 7.63 -10.91 -1.72
CA PRO A 90 7.78 -12.12 -2.55
C PRO A 90 6.85 -12.11 -3.78
N GLY A 91 7.43 -12.24 -4.97
CA GLY A 91 6.70 -12.27 -6.25
C GLY A 91 6.29 -10.91 -6.81
N ALA A 92 6.54 -9.80 -6.10
CA ALA A 92 6.05 -8.48 -6.50
C ALA A 92 6.66 -8.00 -7.83
N LYS A 93 7.97 -8.06 -7.94
CA LYS A 93 8.67 -7.66 -9.18
C LYS A 93 8.27 -8.54 -10.36
N GLU A 94 8.24 -9.85 -10.14
CA GLU A 94 7.86 -10.84 -11.14
C GLU A 94 6.42 -10.64 -11.62
N ALA A 95 5.49 -10.30 -10.73
CA ALA A 95 4.10 -10.01 -11.07
C ALA A 95 3.98 -8.77 -11.96
N VAL A 96 4.66 -7.65 -11.60
CA VAL A 96 4.69 -6.44 -12.43
C VAL A 96 5.23 -6.74 -13.83
N GLU A 97 6.37 -7.43 -13.92
CA GLU A 97 6.98 -7.81 -15.20
C GLU A 97 6.09 -8.76 -16.00
N PHE A 98 5.41 -9.68 -15.35
CA PHE A 98 4.51 -10.65 -15.99
C PHE A 98 3.33 -9.93 -16.67
N PHE A 99 2.62 -9.07 -15.95
CA PHE A 99 1.49 -8.33 -16.52
C PHE A 99 1.93 -7.36 -17.63
N HIS A 100 3.10 -6.76 -17.48
CA HIS A 100 3.68 -5.92 -18.55
C HIS A 100 3.94 -6.73 -19.82
N ARG A 101 4.55 -7.92 -19.71
CA ARG A 101 4.77 -8.80 -20.88
C ARG A 101 3.49 -9.29 -21.54
N ARG A 102 2.37 -9.32 -20.81
CA ARG A 102 1.04 -9.62 -21.34
C ARG A 102 0.37 -8.43 -22.03
N GLY A 103 1.02 -7.27 -22.06
CA GLY A 103 0.52 -6.07 -22.71
C GLY A 103 -0.54 -5.31 -21.91
N LEU A 104 -0.72 -5.63 -20.61
CA LEU A 104 -1.65 -4.88 -19.77
C LEU A 104 -1.02 -3.52 -19.36
N LYS A 105 -1.87 -2.51 -19.21
CA LYS A 105 -1.45 -1.25 -18.58
C LYS A 105 -1.25 -1.46 -17.09
N ILE A 106 -0.16 -0.94 -16.56
CA ILE A 106 0.15 -1.07 -15.13
C ILE A 106 0.13 0.30 -14.47
N ALA A 107 -0.50 0.40 -13.31
CA ALA A 107 -0.49 1.62 -12.51
C ALA A 107 -0.24 1.34 -11.04
N LEU A 108 0.18 2.40 -10.34
CA LEU A 108 0.30 2.45 -8.89
C LEU A 108 -0.84 3.29 -8.30
N ALA A 109 -1.42 2.81 -7.19
CA ALA A 109 -2.37 3.55 -6.37
C ALA A 109 -1.95 3.45 -4.89
N SER A 110 -1.27 4.46 -4.37
CA SER A 110 -0.66 4.43 -3.04
C SER A 110 -1.19 5.53 -2.13
N SER A 111 -1.28 5.25 -0.84
CA SER A 111 -1.52 6.25 0.22
C SER A 111 -0.29 7.10 0.54
N ASN A 112 0.86 6.76 -0.02
CA ASN A 112 2.10 7.51 0.16
C ASN A 112 2.11 8.79 -0.70
N ILE A 113 3.08 9.67 -0.48
CA ILE A 113 3.29 10.87 -1.29
C ILE A 113 4.04 10.54 -2.59
N THR A 114 3.85 11.34 -3.63
CA THR A 114 4.42 11.14 -4.97
C THR A 114 5.94 10.95 -4.95
N ARG A 115 6.64 11.76 -4.17
CA ARG A 115 8.11 11.70 -4.05
C ARG A 115 8.59 10.29 -3.68
N TRP A 116 7.95 9.64 -2.71
CA TRP A 116 8.35 8.32 -2.25
C TRP A 116 7.89 7.22 -3.19
N ALA A 117 6.68 7.32 -3.72
CA ALA A 117 6.20 6.38 -4.73
C ALA A 117 7.15 6.31 -5.92
N GLU A 118 7.54 7.45 -6.46
CA GLU A 118 8.50 7.52 -7.57
C GLU A 118 9.90 7.01 -7.20
N HIS A 119 10.37 7.34 -5.99
CA HIS A 119 11.66 6.90 -5.49
C HIS A 119 11.71 5.37 -5.43
N PHE A 120 10.72 4.73 -4.81
CA PHE A 120 10.68 3.27 -4.63
C PHE A 120 10.60 2.53 -5.97
N LEU A 121 9.74 2.98 -6.87
CA LEU A 121 9.65 2.41 -8.20
C LEU A 121 10.96 2.57 -8.99
N THR A 122 11.66 3.68 -8.80
CA THR A 122 12.94 3.97 -9.48
C THR A 122 14.05 3.09 -8.94
N VAL A 123 14.23 3.05 -7.62
CA VAL A 123 15.26 2.21 -6.95
C VAL A 123 14.99 0.73 -7.18
N GLY A 124 13.72 0.33 -7.18
CA GLY A 124 13.32 -1.03 -7.54
C GLY A 124 13.52 -1.38 -9.03
N GLY A 125 13.80 -0.39 -9.88
CA GLY A 125 14.01 -0.59 -11.33
C GLY A 125 12.75 -0.97 -12.10
N ILE A 126 11.56 -0.73 -11.52
CA ILE A 126 10.26 -1.09 -12.10
C ILE A 126 9.44 0.11 -12.58
N LYS A 127 9.85 1.36 -12.30
CA LYS A 127 9.11 2.57 -12.70
C LYS A 127 8.73 2.59 -14.19
N LYS A 128 9.61 2.07 -15.03
CA LYS A 128 9.41 2.00 -16.51
C LYS A 128 8.18 1.19 -16.94
N TYR A 129 7.65 0.34 -16.09
CA TYR A 129 6.48 -0.47 -16.38
C TYR A 129 5.15 0.23 -16.07
N PHE A 130 5.19 1.29 -15.26
CA PHE A 130 4.01 1.98 -14.78
C PHE A 130 3.57 3.09 -15.73
N SER A 131 2.37 2.96 -16.28
CA SER A 131 1.72 3.93 -17.17
C SER A 131 1.09 5.10 -16.41
N ALA A 132 0.73 4.89 -15.14
CA ALA A 132 0.18 5.90 -14.26
C ALA A 132 0.59 5.67 -12.80
N ILE A 133 0.73 6.75 -12.06
CA ILE A 133 0.98 6.77 -10.62
C ILE A 133 -0.05 7.71 -10.00
N THR A 134 -0.77 7.21 -9.00
CA THR A 134 -1.72 7.99 -8.19
C THR A 134 -1.33 7.84 -6.73
N THR A 135 -1.29 8.94 -6.02
CA THR A 135 -0.77 9.04 -4.65
C THR A 135 -1.70 9.87 -3.78
N SER A 136 -1.40 9.98 -2.49
CA SER A 136 -2.14 10.85 -1.59
C SER A 136 -2.18 12.33 -2.05
N ASN A 137 -1.26 12.76 -2.89
CA ASN A 137 -1.25 14.12 -3.44
C ASN A 137 -2.29 14.34 -4.55
N ASP A 138 -2.84 13.27 -5.11
CA ASP A 138 -3.77 13.32 -6.25
C ASP A 138 -5.26 13.24 -5.83
N VAL A 139 -5.53 12.97 -4.54
CA VAL A 139 -6.86 12.68 -4.03
C VAL A 139 -7.20 13.53 -2.81
N SER A 140 -8.48 13.75 -2.59
CA SER A 140 -9.00 14.47 -1.42
C SER A 140 -9.37 13.51 -0.28
N ASN A 141 -9.83 12.32 -0.62
CA ASN A 141 -10.28 11.31 0.31
C ASN A 141 -9.32 10.11 0.29
N PRO A 142 -8.65 9.80 1.43
CA PRO A 142 -7.77 8.64 1.51
C PRO A 142 -8.55 7.32 1.56
N LYS A 143 -7.87 6.20 1.26
CA LYS A 143 -8.41 4.85 1.51
C LYS A 143 -8.98 4.77 2.94
N PRO A 144 -10.19 4.22 3.15
CA PRO A 144 -10.93 3.30 2.29
C PRO A 144 -11.85 3.94 1.24
N ASP A 145 -11.80 5.28 1.03
CA ASP A 145 -12.52 5.92 -0.07
C ASP A 145 -11.99 5.41 -1.43
N PRO A 146 -12.86 5.13 -2.42
CA PRO A 146 -12.44 4.61 -3.71
C PRO A 146 -11.72 5.62 -4.61
N GLU A 147 -11.62 6.88 -4.23
CA GLU A 147 -11.12 7.97 -5.08
C GLU A 147 -9.77 7.66 -5.71
N VAL A 148 -8.81 7.11 -4.96
CA VAL A 148 -7.48 6.80 -5.47
C VAL A 148 -7.52 5.82 -6.65
N TYR A 149 -8.40 4.82 -6.60
CA TYR A 149 -8.55 3.83 -7.67
C TYR A 149 -9.31 4.40 -8.86
N LEU A 150 -10.37 5.19 -8.62
CA LEU A 150 -11.13 5.86 -9.67
C LEU A 150 -10.26 6.85 -10.46
N VAL A 151 -9.45 7.66 -9.76
CA VAL A 151 -8.47 8.57 -10.39
C VAL A 151 -7.41 7.79 -11.16
N THR A 152 -6.97 6.63 -10.64
CA THR A 152 -6.00 5.78 -11.35
C THR A 152 -6.59 5.21 -12.63
N ALA A 153 -7.82 4.70 -12.61
CA ALA A 153 -8.49 4.21 -13.81
C ALA A 153 -8.66 5.33 -14.86
N GLN A 154 -9.02 6.55 -14.41
CA GLN A 154 -9.10 7.71 -15.28
C GLN A 154 -7.75 8.04 -15.94
N LYS A 155 -6.66 8.05 -15.17
CA LYS A 155 -5.29 8.28 -15.72
C LYS A 155 -4.89 7.20 -16.75
N LEU A 156 -5.34 5.96 -16.55
CA LEU A 156 -5.12 4.86 -17.50
C LEU A 156 -6.02 4.93 -18.73
N GLY A 157 -7.10 5.71 -18.69
CA GLY A 157 -8.17 5.66 -19.70
C GLY A 157 -8.83 4.29 -19.76
N ALA A 158 -9.05 3.66 -18.61
CA ALA A 158 -9.63 2.33 -18.48
C ALA A 158 -10.99 2.39 -17.77
N ASP A 159 -11.90 1.49 -18.16
CA ASP A 159 -13.13 1.26 -17.43
C ASP A 159 -12.81 0.53 -16.10
N VAL A 160 -13.50 0.88 -15.02
CA VAL A 160 -13.29 0.25 -13.69
C VAL A 160 -13.51 -1.26 -13.73
N SER A 161 -14.45 -1.74 -14.55
CA SER A 161 -14.73 -3.17 -14.74
C SER A 161 -13.60 -3.93 -15.45
N GLN A 162 -12.67 -3.22 -16.08
CA GLN A 162 -11.50 -3.75 -16.76
C GLN A 162 -10.21 -3.63 -15.92
N CYS A 163 -10.33 -3.17 -14.68
CA CYS A 163 -9.21 -3.00 -13.76
C CYS A 163 -9.14 -4.15 -12.75
N LEU A 164 -7.96 -4.73 -12.62
CA LEU A 164 -7.58 -5.67 -11.57
C LEU A 164 -6.73 -4.94 -10.54
N VAL A 165 -7.12 -5.00 -9.27
CA VAL A 165 -6.41 -4.39 -8.15
C VAL A 165 -5.73 -5.47 -7.34
N PHE A 166 -4.48 -5.24 -6.94
CA PHE A 166 -3.80 -5.99 -5.88
C PHE A 166 -3.52 -5.08 -4.69
N GLU A 167 -3.88 -5.55 -3.50
CA GLU A 167 -3.81 -4.82 -2.24
C GLU A 167 -3.41 -5.74 -1.08
N ASP A 168 -2.82 -5.16 -0.02
CA ASP A 168 -2.44 -5.90 1.18
C ASP A 168 -3.30 -5.55 2.41
N SER A 169 -3.93 -4.37 2.39
CA SER A 169 -4.62 -3.78 3.53
C SER A 169 -6.14 -3.87 3.44
N VAL A 170 -6.83 -3.86 4.58
CA VAL A 170 -8.29 -3.81 4.65
C VAL A 170 -8.82 -2.50 4.05
N ALA A 171 -8.19 -1.37 4.36
CA ALA A 171 -8.63 -0.07 3.85
C ALA A 171 -8.49 0.03 2.33
N GLY A 172 -7.35 -0.41 1.79
CA GLY A 172 -7.13 -0.38 0.36
C GLY A 172 -7.97 -1.38 -0.41
N ALA A 173 -8.15 -2.61 0.11
CA ALA A 173 -9.06 -3.58 -0.47
C ALA A 173 -10.51 -3.08 -0.50
N THR A 174 -10.96 -2.43 0.59
CA THR A 174 -12.28 -1.80 0.64
C THR A 174 -12.42 -0.71 -0.42
N ALA A 175 -11.38 0.11 -0.62
CA ALA A 175 -11.38 1.14 -1.64
C ALA A 175 -11.47 0.55 -3.06
N GLY A 176 -10.70 -0.49 -3.38
CA GLY A 176 -10.73 -1.16 -4.67
C GLY A 176 -12.09 -1.83 -4.97
N ILE A 177 -12.65 -2.52 -3.98
CA ILE A 177 -13.99 -3.13 -4.06
C ILE A 177 -15.06 -2.05 -4.26
N SER A 178 -15.00 -0.95 -3.48
CA SER A 178 -15.95 0.17 -3.58
C SER A 178 -15.85 0.93 -4.90
N ALA A 179 -14.68 0.92 -5.54
CA ALA A 179 -14.50 1.44 -6.89
C ALA A 179 -15.14 0.58 -7.98
N GLY A 180 -15.68 -0.60 -7.64
CA GLY A 180 -16.25 -1.56 -8.60
C GLY A 180 -15.19 -2.33 -9.39
N MET A 181 -13.96 -2.40 -8.89
CA MET A 181 -12.85 -3.10 -9.53
C MET A 181 -12.72 -4.54 -9.03
N ARG A 182 -12.19 -5.42 -9.88
CA ARG A 182 -11.80 -6.76 -9.45
C ARG A 182 -10.63 -6.64 -8.49
N THR A 183 -10.84 -6.94 -7.21
CA THR A 183 -9.83 -6.71 -6.16
C THR A 183 -9.34 -8.02 -5.58
N CYS A 184 -8.04 -8.27 -5.69
CA CYS A 184 -7.34 -9.36 -5.04
C CYS A 184 -6.55 -8.83 -3.84
N VAL A 185 -6.52 -9.61 -2.75
CA VAL A 185 -5.87 -9.22 -1.50
C VAL A 185 -4.71 -10.17 -1.20
N VAL A 186 -3.56 -9.58 -0.84
CA VAL A 186 -2.35 -10.29 -0.42
C VAL A 186 -1.95 -9.76 0.96
N PRO A 187 -2.58 -10.21 2.04
CA PRO A 187 -2.42 -9.61 3.36
C PRO A 187 -0.96 -9.65 3.84
N GLN A 188 -0.49 -8.56 4.44
CA GLN A 188 0.82 -8.54 5.08
C GLN A 188 0.70 -8.73 6.60
N ILE A 189 0.18 -7.74 7.31
CA ILE A 189 0.12 -7.73 8.77
C ILE A 189 -1.28 -8.15 9.25
N LYS A 190 -2.33 -7.51 8.76
CA LYS A 190 -3.70 -7.77 9.19
C LYS A 190 -4.43 -8.68 8.23
N GLN A 191 -5.11 -9.68 8.78
CA GLN A 191 -6.02 -10.51 7.99
C GLN A 191 -7.25 -9.69 7.55
N PRO A 192 -7.77 -9.96 6.36
CA PRO A 192 -8.97 -9.30 5.85
C PRO A 192 -10.14 -9.44 6.83
N ASP A 193 -10.92 -8.37 7.00
CA ASP A 193 -12.16 -8.38 7.77
C ASP A 193 -13.29 -9.13 7.04
N SER A 194 -14.48 -9.15 7.63
CA SER A 194 -15.63 -9.84 7.04
C SER A 194 -16.10 -9.21 5.72
N PHE A 195 -16.02 -7.88 5.59
CA PHE A 195 -16.39 -7.21 4.35
C PHE A 195 -15.44 -7.60 3.22
N VAL A 196 -14.15 -7.45 3.44
CA VAL A 196 -13.13 -7.79 2.43
C VAL A 196 -13.18 -9.28 2.08
N ARG A 197 -13.31 -10.19 3.07
CA ARG A 197 -13.44 -11.63 2.81
C ARG A 197 -14.62 -12.01 1.92
N ASN A 198 -15.74 -11.28 2.04
CA ASN A 198 -16.96 -11.58 1.30
C ASN A 198 -17.00 -10.94 -0.09
N HIS A 199 -16.21 -9.89 -0.34
CA HIS A 199 -16.29 -9.11 -1.59
C HIS A 199 -14.99 -9.10 -2.40
N ALA A 200 -13.86 -9.48 -1.82
CA ALA A 200 -12.64 -9.65 -2.59
C ALA A 200 -12.80 -10.76 -3.64
N PHE A 201 -12.24 -10.55 -4.81
CA PHE A 201 -12.26 -11.56 -5.88
C PHE A 201 -11.47 -12.80 -5.46
N LYS A 202 -10.26 -12.61 -4.94
CA LYS A 202 -9.42 -13.67 -4.33
C LYS A 202 -8.54 -13.11 -3.23
N ILE A 203 -8.10 -14.01 -2.34
CA ILE A 203 -7.14 -13.72 -1.28
C ILE A 203 -5.98 -14.70 -1.43
N TYR A 204 -4.77 -14.17 -1.61
CA TYR A 204 -3.55 -14.93 -1.78
C TYR A 204 -2.62 -14.74 -0.58
N LYS A 205 -1.72 -15.69 -0.33
CA LYS A 205 -0.68 -15.54 0.68
C LYS A 205 0.49 -14.68 0.19
N SER A 206 0.72 -14.69 -1.12
CA SER A 206 1.83 -14.02 -1.78
C SER A 206 1.47 -13.72 -3.23
N LEU A 207 2.11 -12.70 -3.83
CA LEU A 207 2.02 -12.48 -5.28
C LEU A 207 2.65 -13.63 -6.11
N GLN A 208 3.39 -14.54 -5.48
CA GLN A 208 3.85 -15.77 -6.15
C GLN A 208 2.71 -16.76 -6.40
N ASP A 209 1.63 -16.67 -5.65
CA ASP A 209 0.53 -17.66 -5.71
C ASP A 209 -0.54 -17.32 -6.76
N ILE A 210 -0.41 -16.19 -7.46
CA ILE A 210 -1.43 -15.73 -8.43
C ILE A 210 -1.41 -16.48 -9.76
N TYR A 211 -0.27 -17.08 -10.14
CA TYR A 211 -0.06 -17.61 -11.49
C TYR A 211 -1.00 -18.76 -11.91
N PRO A 212 -1.41 -19.67 -11.02
CA PRO A 212 -2.37 -20.72 -11.39
C PRO A 212 -3.75 -20.18 -11.79
N ASP A 213 -4.10 -18.98 -11.34
CA ASP A 213 -5.42 -18.36 -11.51
C ASP A 213 -5.46 -17.31 -12.64
N MET A 214 -4.40 -17.19 -13.45
CA MET A 214 -4.27 -16.10 -14.42
C MET A 214 -5.41 -16.01 -15.42
N ASP A 215 -5.94 -17.14 -15.89
CA ASP A 215 -7.03 -17.14 -16.85
C ASP A 215 -8.32 -16.57 -16.21
N GLU A 216 -8.57 -16.91 -14.95
CA GLU A 216 -9.70 -16.36 -14.18
C GLU A 216 -9.50 -14.89 -13.80
N LEU A 217 -8.27 -14.52 -13.42
CA LEU A 217 -7.93 -13.14 -13.07
C LEU A 217 -8.10 -12.18 -14.24
N LEU A 218 -7.84 -12.63 -15.47
CA LEU A 218 -7.83 -11.79 -16.66
C LEU A 218 -9.10 -11.92 -17.51
N ALA A 219 -9.99 -12.88 -17.20
CA ALA A 219 -11.28 -13.00 -17.88
C ALA A 219 -12.15 -11.76 -17.62
#